data_a2fa4538976f0e325c1258eb501118d9
#
_entry.id   a2fa4538976f0e325c1258eb501118d9
#
_cell.length_a   1.000
_cell.length_b   1.000
_cell.length_c   1.000
_cell.angle_alpha   90.00
_cell.angle_beta   90.00
_cell.angle_gamma   90.00
#
_symmetry.space_group_name_H-M   'P 1'
#
loop_
_entity.id
_entity.type
_entity.pdbx_description
1 polymer ?
#
loop_
_entity_poly.entity_id
_entity_poly.type
_entity_poly.pdbx_seq_one_letter_code
_entity_poly.pdbx_strand_id
1 'polypeptide(L)'
;MRTNIKRLSLGAAVLGLALGGTSLTLINQAQASTGGQATKQTQTSNSINLSQSDAINKFNEKYGSKSIKGIELKNKKNKYIYEVEGFDSEKEYKVKIDASSGEILKAKSENLDADDKEEALDLNGLISRSEATKLAQTKASGKVVKWSLEMDDKQPVWEVELKDGNKETEVKIDAKSQKILRTKTDGDKKDKKDSEKKDQVDYKENKASKEDKNN
;
A
#
# COMPACT_ATOMS: atom_id res chain seq x y z
N MET A 1 11.66 -22.41 -3.46
CA MET A 1 12.53 -21.27 -3.82
C MET A 1 11.92 -20.03 -3.20
N ARG A 2 12.62 -19.40 -2.29
CA ARG A 2 12.14 -18.19 -1.61
C ARG A 2 12.54 -17.00 -2.46
N THR A 3 11.59 -16.36 -3.12
CA THR A 3 11.82 -15.10 -3.82
C THR A 3 11.98 -13.97 -2.81
N ASN A 4 13.17 -13.41 -2.76
CA ASN A 4 13.45 -12.23 -1.94
C ASN A 4 12.84 -11.01 -2.62
N ILE A 5 11.77 -10.47 -2.04
CA ILE A 5 11.25 -9.16 -2.40
C ILE A 5 12.26 -8.11 -1.91
N LYS A 6 13.04 -7.57 -2.81
CA LYS A 6 13.92 -6.43 -2.51
C LYS A 6 13.05 -5.18 -2.29
N ARG A 7 12.97 -4.74 -1.05
CA ARG A 7 12.42 -3.42 -0.72
C ARG A 7 13.35 -2.37 -1.33
N LEU A 8 12.86 -1.65 -2.34
CA LEU A 8 13.62 -0.53 -2.90
C LEU A 8 13.79 0.57 -1.89
N SER A 9 15.03 0.85 -1.57
CA SER A 9 15.46 1.97 -0.75
C SER A 9 15.51 3.26 -1.56
N LEU A 10 15.11 4.37 -0.92
CA LEU A 10 15.16 5.73 -1.41
C LEU A 10 16.49 6.10 -2.08
N GLY A 11 16.42 6.52 -3.32
CA GLY A 11 17.42 7.36 -3.95
C GLY A 11 16.82 8.75 -4.21
N ALA A 12 17.36 9.78 -3.59
CA ALA A 12 16.99 11.16 -3.82
C ALA A 12 17.75 11.71 -5.03
N ALA A 13 17.04 12.25 -6.02
CA ALA A 13 17.63 13.20 -6.96
C ALA A 13 16.60 14.27 -7.32
N VAL A 14 16.96 15.50 -7.03
CA VAL A 14 16.27 16.73 -7.37
C VAL A 14 16.71 17.15 -8.75
N LEU A 15 15.76 17.52 -9.62
CA LEU A 15 15.96 18.54 -10.63
C LEU A 15 14.61 19.07 -11.10
N GLY A 16 14.43 20.38 -10.92
CA GLY A 16 13.28 21.11 -11.35
C GLY A 16 13.35 21.46 -12.82
N LEU A 17 12.19 21.76 -13.40
CA LEU A 17 12.05 22.78 -14.43
C LEU A 17 10.58 23.17 -14.57
N ALA A 18 10.35 24.46 -14.43
CA ALA A 18 9.10 25.15 -14.71
C ALA A 18 8.95 25.38 -16.20
N LEU A 19 7.69 25.48 -16.65
CA LEU A 19 7.16 26.26 -17.79
C LEU A 19 5.69 25.81 -17.90
N GLY A 20 4.68 26.60 -17.64
CA GLY A 20 4.29 27.80 -18.37
C GLY A 20 3.25 27.41 -19.42
N GLY A 21 1.97 27.76 -19.23
CA GLY A 21 1.03 27.57 -20.33
C GLY A 21 -0.45 27.68 -19.89
N THR A 22 -0.93 28.91 -19.87
CA THR A 22 -2.22 29.46 -20.36
C THR A 22 -3.51 28.79 -19.89
N SER A 23 -4.14 29.49 -18.98
CA SER A 23 -5.54 29.41 -18.57
C SER A 23 -6.49 29.83 -19.70
N LEU A 24 -7.45 28.98 -20.02
CA LEU A 24 -8.66 29.39 -20.72
C LEU A 24 -9.74 29.68 -19.68
N THR A 25 -9.97 30.94 -19.42
CA THR A 25 -11.08 31.45 -18.63
C THR A 25 -12.35 31.45 -19.48
N LEU A 26 -13.35 30.67 -19.07
CA LEU A 26 -14.72 30.91 -19.48
C LEU A 26 -15.39 31.83 -18.45
N ILE A 27 -15.56 33.07 -18.87
CA ILE A 27 -16.29 34.07 -18.14
C ILE A 27 -17.80 33.78 -18.29
N ASN A 28 -18.48 33.53 -17.19
CA ASN A 28 -19.91 33.72 -17.14
C ASN A 28 -20.24 34.80 -16.12
N GLN A 29 -20.77 35.86 -16.63
CA GLN A 29 -21.06 37.12 -15.97
C GLN A 29 -22.44 37.03 -15.31
N ALA A 30 -22.55 37.29 -14.02
CA ALA A 30 -23.67 38.04 -13.44
C ALA A 30 -23.51 38.34 -11.96
N GLN A 31 -23.50 39.59 -11.67
CA GLN A 31 -24.03 40.36 -10.52
C GLN A 31 -23.20 40.46 -9.24
N ALA A 32 -22.94 41.71 -8.99
CA ALA A 32 -22.34 42.28 -7.82
C ALA A 32 -23.18 42.12 -6.55
N SER A 33 -22.51 41.79 -5.44
CA SER A 33 -22.79 42.41 -4.15
C SER A 33 -21.58 42.24 -3.21
N THR A 34 -21.05 43.40 -2.84
CA THR A 34 -20.37 43.77 -1.59
C THR A 34 -19.59 42.76 -0.81
N GLY A 35 -18.28 43.01 -0.74
CA GLY A 35 -17.49 42.94 0.49
C GLY A 35 -17.48 41.60 1.23
N GLY A 36 -16.65 40.67 0.81
CA GLY A 36 -16.26 39.51 1.62
C GLY A 36 -14.83 39.15 1.29
N GLN A 37 -13.93 39.34 2.25
CA GLN A 37 -12.57 38.84 2.18
C GLN A 37 -12.60 37.35 1.81
N ALA A 38 -12.02 37.02 0.67
CA ALA A 38 -11.74 35.63 0.31
C ALA A 38 -10.73 35.10 1.32
N THR A 39 -11.22 34.55 2.42
CA THR A 39 -10.43 33.66 3.26
C THR A 39 -10.04 32.47 2.37
N LYS A 40 -8.78 32.40 1.99
CA LYS A 40 -8.16 31.20 1.50
C LYS A 40 -8.39 30.15 2.58
N GLN A 41 -9.47 29.38 2.44
CA GLN A 41 -9.65 28.18 3.22
C GLN A 41 -8.48 27.25 2.84
N THR A 42 -7.47 27.27 3.68
CA THR A 42 -6.47 26.21 3.71
C THR A 42 -7.21 24.96 4.13
N GLN A 43 -7.76 24.23 3.17
CA GLN A 43 -8.34 22.91 3.42
C GLN A 43 -7.20 22.05 3.97
N THR A 44 -7.27 21.81 5.25
CA THR A 44 -6.40 20.86 5.93
C THR A 44 -6.63 19.49 5.30
N SER A 45 -5.67 19.04 4.52
CA SER A 45 -5.71 17.89 3.62
C SER A 45 -5.66 16.54 4.35
N ASN A 46 -6.50 16.37 5.38
CA ASN A 46 -6.66 15.11 6.11
C ASN A 46 -7.72 14.19 5.51
N SER A 47 -8.39 14.61 4.43
CA SER A 47 -9.45 13.84 3.78
C SER A 47 -8.90 13.00 2.63
N ILE A 48 -9.49 11.83 2.44
CA ILE A 48 -9.29 10.98 1.26
C ILE A 48 -10.51 11.24 0.38
N ASN A 49 -10.38 12.17 -0.57
CA ASN A 49 -11.46 12.54 -1.49
C ASN A 49 -11.39 11.72 -2.78
N LEU A 50 -10.18 11.29 -3.18
CA LEU A 50 -9.99 10.45 -4.34
C LEU A 50 -10.28 8.99 -4.00
N SER A 51 -10.98 8.32 -4.90
CA SER A 51 -11.05 6.87 -4.91
C SER A 51 -9.75 6.25 -5.45
N GLN A 52 -9.60 4.96 -5.28
CA GLN A 52 -8.50 4.21 -5.88
C GLN A 52 -8.52 4.26 -7.41
N SER A 53 -9.72 4.18 -8.01
CA SER A 53 -9.89 4.31 -9.46
C SER A 53 -9.50 5.71 -9.96
N ASP A 54 -9.79 6.77 -9.21
CA ASP A 54 -9.36 8.12 -9.58
C ASP A 54 -7.84 8.24 -9.58
N ALA A 55 -7.17 7.62 -8.60
CA ALA A 55 -5.70 7.61 -8.54
C ALA A 55 -5.10 6.86 -9.75
N ILE A 56 -5.70 5.74 -10.17
CA ILE A 56 -5.29 5.01 -11.37
C ILE A 56 -5.54 5.85 -12.63
N ASN A 57 -6.68 6.53 -12.72
CA ASN A 57 -6.97 7.42 -13.84
C ASN A 57 -5.92 8.54 -13.95
N LYS A 58 -5.50 9.14 -12.83
CA LYS A 58 -4.42 10.13 -12.79
C LYS A 58 -3.08 9.56 -13.25
N PHE A 59 -2.77 8.32 -12.90
CA PHE A 59 -1.61 7.62 -13.39
C PHE A 59 -1.68 7.43 -14.91
N ASN A 60 -2.84 6.97 -15.44
CA ASN A 60 -3.07 6.75 -16.86
C ASN A 60 -3.08 8.07 -17.66
N GLU A 61 -3.58 9.17 -17.10
CA GLU A 61 -3.47 10.51 -17.70
C GLU A 61 -2.00 10.91 -17.89
N LYS A 62 -1.13 10.51 -16.98
CA LYS A 62 0.29 10.88 -17.01
C LYS A 62 1.12 10.01 -17.95
N TYR A 63 0.88 8.71 -18.01
CA TYR A 63 1.75 7.76 -18.69
C TYR A 63 1.07 6.93 -19.79
N GLY A 64 -0.23 7.14 -20.02
CA GLY A 64 -1.05 6.27 -20.83
C GLY A 64 -1.41 4.98 -20.06
N SER A 65 -2.23 4.12 -20.70
CA SER A 65 -2.60 2.84 -20.10
C SER A 65 -1.37 1.94 -19.99
N LYS A 66 -1.01 1.61 -18.76
CA LYS A 66 0.06 0.68 -18.41
C LYS A 66 -0.49 -0.45 -17.55
N SER A 67 0.23 -1.54 -17.46
CA SER A 67 -0.05 -2.56 -16.47
C SER A 67 0.16 -1.98 -15.07
N ILE A 68 -0.83 -2.10 -14.19
CA ILE A 68 -0.69 -1.67 -12.79
C ILE A 68 0.01 -2.77 -12.02
N LYS A 69 1.06 -2.41 -11.29
CA LYS A 69 1.82 -3.29 -10.40
C LYS A 69 1.29 -3.25 -8.98
N GLY A 70 0.97 -2.04 -8.51
CA GLY A 70 0.50 -1.84 -7.15
C GLY A 70 -0.05 -0.45 -6.89
N ILE A 71 -0.79 -0.33 -5.81
CA ILE A 71 -1.40 0.92 -5.35
C ILE A 71 -1.23 1.00 -3.84
N GLU A 72 -0.58 2.04 -3.37
CA GLU A 72 -0.45 2.34 -1.95
C GLU A 72 -1.18 3.65 -1.63
N LEU A 73 -1.87 3.70 -0.50
CA LEU A 73 -2.38 4.91 0.12
C LEU A 73 -1.87 4.96 1.55
N LYS A 74 -1.13 6.00 1.89
CA LYS A 74 -0.58 6.16 3.24
C LYS A 74 -0.74 7.55 3.80
N ASN A 75 -0.88 7.62 5.12
CA ASN A 75 -0.81 8.87 5.86
C ASN A 75 0.67 9.27 6.07
N LYS A 76 1.04 10.43 5.56
CA LYS A 76 2.37 11.00 5.76
C LYS A 76 2.24 12.43 6.29
N LYS A 77 2.64 12.66 7.53
CA LYS A 77 2.57 13.99 8.18
C LYS A 77 1.16 14.61 8.08
N ASN A 78 0.14 13.82 8.41
CA ASN A 78 -1.28 14.21 8.34
C ASN A 78 -1.81 14.48 6.91
N LYS A 79 -1.15 13.99 5.88
CA LYS A 79 -1.66 14.00 4.49
C LYS A 79 -1.76 12.58 3.99
N TYR A 80 -2.84 12.25 3.30
CA TYR A 80 -2.96 11.01 2.59
C TYR A 80 -2.39 11.15 1.18
N ILE A 81 -1.51 10.25 0.80
CA ILE A 81 -0.84 10.24 -0.50
C ILE A 81 -1.03 8.88 -1.13
N TYR A 82 -1.61 8.86 -2.33
CA TYR A 82 -1.54 7.69 -3.20
C TYR A 82 -0.16 7.58 -3.84
N GLU A 83 0.32 6.37 -3.95
CA GLU A 83 1.43 5.98 -4.81
C GLU A 83 0.91 4.87 -5.72
N VAL A 84 0.88 5.14 -7.04
CA VAL A 84 0.48 4.18 -8.07
C VAL A 84 1.72 3.79 -8.84
N GLU A 85 1.94 2.49 -8.94
CA GLU A 85 3.04 1.89 -9.67
C GLU A 85 2.50 1.07 -10.83
N GLY A 86 3.15 1.17 -11.97
CA GLY A 86 2.82 0.40 -13.16
C GLY A 86 4.04 0.20 -14.04
N PHE A 87 3.90 -0.62 -15.06
CA PHE A 87 4.99 -0.99 -15.94
C PHE A 87 4.52 -1.28 -17.37
N ASP A 88 5.46 -1.29 -18.29
CA ASP A 88 5.34 -1.88 -19.63
C ASP A 88 6.55 -2.79 -19.89
N SER A 89 6.84 -3.12 -21.14
CA SER A 89 7.95 -4.00 -21.52
C SER A 89 9.35 -3.43 -21.27
N GLU A 90 9.46 -2.12 -21.04
CA GLU A 90 10.75 -1.42 -20.98
C GLU A 90 10.97 -0.68 -19.65
N LYS A 91 9.88 -0.20 -19.02
CA LYS A 91 9.97 0.74 -17.92
C LYS A 91 8.98 0.46 -16.81
N GLU A 92 9.40 0.82 -15.61
CA GLU A 92 8.52 1.07 -14.47
C GLU A 92 8.14 2.55 -14.40
N TYR A 93 6.93 2.82 -13.93
CA TYR A 93 6.34 4.13 -13.74
C TYR A 93 5.78 4.27 -12.34
N LYS A 94 5.97 5.42 -11.72
CA LYS A 94 5.48 5.70 -10.39
C LYS A 94 4.93 7.11 -10.30
N VAL A 95 3.71 7.26 -9.78
CA VAL A 95 3.08 8.55 -9.52
C VAL A 95 2.68 8.66 -8.05
N LYS A 96 3.01 9.80 -7.43
CA LYS A 96 2.49 10.19 -6.11
C LYS A 96 1.45 11.27 -6.28
N ILE A 97 0.28 11.08 -5.66
CA ILE A 97 -0.89 11.92 -5.82
C ILE A 97 -1.40 12.30 -4.43
N ASP A 98 -1.68 13.58 -4.21
CA ASP A 98 -2.39 14.04 -3.01
C ASP A 98 -3.82 13.50 -3.04
N ALA A 99 -4.19 12.69 -2.04
CA ALA A 99 -5.48 12.02 -2.01
C ALA A 99 -6.67 12.96 -1.74
N SER A 100 -6.43 14.19 -1.34
CA SER A 100 -7.48 15.18 -1.10
C SER A 100 -7.75 16.07 -2.32
N SER A 101 -6.69 16.48 -3.02
CA SER A 101 -6.79 17.42 -4.15
C SER A 101 -6.69 16.75 -5.52
N GLY A 102 -6.10 15.56 -5.61
CA GLY A 102 -5.79 14.89 -6.88
C GLY A 102 -4.57 15.47 -7.59
N GLU A 103 -3.80 16.34 -6.94
CA GLU A 103 -2.57 16.90 -7.48
C GLU A 103 -1.48 15.82 -7.59
N ILE A 104 -0.80 15.77 -8.75
CA ILE A 104 0.37 14.93 -8.93
C ILE A 104 1.58 15.59 -8.25
N LEU A 105 1.98 15.05 -7.11
CA LEU A 105 3.11 15.55 -6.32
C LEU A 105 4.46 15.12 -6.89
N LYS A 106 4.50 13.96 -7.54
CA LYS A 106 5.73 13.40 -8.13
C LYS A 106 5.38 12.36 -9.18
N ALA A 107 6.13 12.39 -10.27
CA ALA A 107 6.08 11.37 -11.31
C ALA A 107 7.50 10.96 -11.67
N LYS A 108 7.73 9.65 -11.83
CA LYS A 108 9.02 9.06 -12.20
C LYS A 108 8.80 7.91 -13.17
N SER A 109 9.79 7.69 -14.03
CA SER A 109 9.95 6.45 -14.77
C SER A 109 11.42 6.03 -14.72
N GLU A 110 11.66 4.74 -14.72
CA GLU A 110 13.00 4.13 -14.74
C GLU A 110 12.93 2.88 -15.62
N ASN A 111 14.08 2.48 -16.18
CA ASN A 111 14.12 1.28 -17.00
C ASN A 111 13.94 0.06 -16.09
N LEU A 112 13.24 -0.96 -16.59
CA LEU A 112 13.18 -2.26 -15.93
C LEU A 112 14.58 -2.90 -15.97
N ASP A 113 14.97 -3.49 -14.85
CA ASP A 113 16.13 -4.35 -14.83
C ASP A 113 15.82 -5.68 -15.55
N ALA A 114 16.80 -6.23 -16.28
CA ALA A 114 16.58 -7.42 -17.12
C ALA A 114 16.09 -8.67 -16.34
N ASP A 115 16.32 -8.69 -15.03
CA ASP A 115 15.92 -9.78 -14.13
C ASP A 115 14.59 -9.52 -13.41
N ASP A 116 13.99 -8.33 -13.55
CA ASP A 116 12.74 -7.98 -12.90
C ASP A 116 11.55 -8.59 -13.65
N LYS A 117 10.88 -9.51 -12.99
CA LYS A 117 9.60 -10.07 -13.46
C LYS A 117 8.48 -9.35 -12.74
N GLU A 118 7.88 -8.40 -13.45
CA GLU A 118 6.75 -7.66 -12.94
C GLU A 118 5.44 -8.42 -13.18
N GLU A 119 4.59 -8.49 -12.18
CA GLU A 119 3.26 -9.09 -12.27
C GLU A 119 2.20 -8.00 -12.30
N ALA A 120 1.32 -8.05 -13.32
CA ALA A 120 0.21 -7.13 -13.46
C ALA A 120 -0.90 -7.48 -12.46
N LEU A 121 -1.39 -6.45 -11.78
CA LEU A 121 -2.52 -6.53 -10.87
C LEU A 121 -3.82 -6.46 -11.67
N ASP A 122 -4.56 -7.57 -11.75
CA ASP A 122 -5.93 -7.57 -12.27
C ASP A 122 -6.88 -6.99 -11.22
N LEU A 123 -7.42 -5.82 -11.51
CA LEU A 123 -8.28 -5.08 -10.58
C LEU A 123 -9.74 -5.57 -10.58
N ASN A 124 -10.10 -6.51 -11.48
CA ASN A 124 -11.46 -7.00 -11.59
C ASN A 124 -11.81 -7.97 -10.44
N GLY A 125 -12.98 -7.77 -9.85
CA GLY A 125 -13.49 -8.66 -8.79
C GLY A 125 -12.73 -8.58 -7.47
N LEU A 126 -11.91 -7.56 -7.26
CA LEU A 126 -11.24 -7.33 -5.98
C LEU A 126 -12.17 -6.60 -5.01
N ILE A 127 -12.03 -6.91 -3.73
CA ILE A 127 -12.68 -6.12 -2.67
C ILE A 127 -12.14 -4.71 -2.64
N SER A 128 -13.01 -3.78 -2.28
CA SER A 128 -12.65 -2.37 -2.13
C SER A 128 -11.74 -2.14 -0.92
N ARG A 129 -11.05 -1.01 -0.90
CA ARG A 129 -10.29 -0.53 0.26
C ARG A 129 -11.16 -0.46 1.53
N SER A 130 -12.45 -0.07 1.38
CA SER A 130 -13.38 0.00 2.51
C SER A 130 -13.67 -1.38 3.10
N GLU A 131 -13.86 -2.38 2.26
CA GLU A 131 -14.07 -3.77 2.69
C GLU A 131 -12.82 -4.34 3.34
N ALA A 132 -11.65 -4.13 2.73
CA ALA A 132 -10.37 -4.51 3.34
C ALA A 132 -10.15 -3.85 4.71
N THR A 133 -10.53 -2.57 4.85
CA THR A 133 -10.49 -1.86 6.14
C THR A 133 -11.37 -2.54 7.20
N LYS A 134 -12.62 -2.85 6.85
CA LYS A 134 -13.54 -3.53 7.77
C LYS A 134 -13.00 -4.89 8.22
N LEU A 135 -12.47 -5.67 7.29
CA LEU A 135 -11.86 -6.96 7.60
C LEU A 135 -10.65 -6.80 8.53
N ALA A 136 -9.76 -5.86 8.25
CA ALA A 136 -8.59 -5.59 9.09
C ALA A 136 -8.99 -5.15 10.51
N GLN A 137 -10.03 -4.33 10.65
CA GLN A 137 -10.56 -3.88 11.94
C GLN A 137 -11.21 -5.01 12.77
N THR A 138 -11.52 -6.17 12.18
CA THR A 138 -11.90 -7.36 12.95
C THR A 138 -10.72 -7.98 13.70
N LYS A 139 -9.48 -7.66 13.32
CA LYS A 139 -8.25 -8.24 13.87
C LYS A 139 -7.46 -7.28 14.75
N ALA A 140 -7.64 -5.98 14.57
CA ALA A 140 -6.92 -4.97 15.34
C ALA A 140 -7.75 -3.71 15.51
N SER A 141 -7.62 -3.07 16.67
CA SER A 141 -8.12 -1.72 16.92
C SER A 141 -7.15 -0.66 16.36
N GLY A 142 -7.63 0.57 16.29
CA GLY A 142 -6.84 1.72 15.93
C GLY A 142 -7.21 2.35 14.59
N LYS A 143 -6.44 3.38 14.24
CA LYS A 143 -6.61 4.13 12.99
C LYS A 143 -5.81 3.47 11.89
N VAL A 144 -6.43 3.24 10.73
CA VAL A 144 -5.68 2.79 9.57
C VAL A 144 -4.81 3.93 9.04
N VAL A 145 -3.53 3.64 8.85
CA VAL A 145 -2.51 4.60 8.44
C VAL A 145 -1.93 4.29 7.06
N LYS A 146 -2.08 3.04 6.60
CA LYS A 146 -1.61 2.60 5.29
C LYS A 146 -2.52 1.51 4.72
N TRP A 147 -2.69 1.53 3.43
CA TRP A 147 -3.26 0.45 2.60
C TRP A 147 -2.34 0.25 1.41
N SER A 148 -1.99 -0.98 1.11
CA SER A 148 -1.41 -1.35 -0.19
C SER A 148 -2.18 -2.49 -0.82
N LEU A 149 -2.25 -2.50 -2.12
CA LEU A 149 -2.80 -3.56 -2.96
C LEU A 149 -1.74 -3.90 -3.99
N GLU A 150 -1.24 -5.11 -3.94
CA GLU A 150 -0.16 -5.60 -4.79
C GLU A 150 -0.29 -7.12 -5.02
N MET A 151 0.50 -7.65 -5.94
CA MET A 151 0.63 -9.10 -6.11
C MET A 151 1.60 -9.65 -5.05
N ASP A 152 1.19 -10.70 -4.33
CA ASP A 152 2.02 -11.46 -3.39
C ASP A 152 1.83 -12.95 -3.70
N ASP A 153 2.90 -13.64 -4.12
CA ASP A 153 2.86 -15.04 -4.54
C ASP A 153 1.73 -15.34 -5.57
N LYS A 154 1.60 -14.51 -6.61
CA LYS A 154 0.64 -14.61 -7.71
C LYS A 154 -0.84 -14.41 -7.32
N GLN A 155 -1.09 -13.87 -6.17
CA GLN A 155 -2.44 -13.49 -5.75
C GLN A 155 -2.49 -12.01 -5.36
N PRO A 156 -3.59 -11.30 -5.66
CA PRO A 156 -3.76 -9.92 -5.24
C PRO A 156 -4.03 -9.85 -3.73
N VAL A 157 -3.23 -9.08 -3.02
CA VAL A 157 -3.27 -8.97 -1.56
C VAL A 157 -3.44 -7.52 -1.13
N TRP A 158 -4.42 -7.27 -0.27
CA TRP A 158 -4.47 -6.08 0.54
C TRP A 158 -3.57 -6.23 1.77
N GLU A 159 -2.73 -5.25 2.02
CA GLU A 159 -2.04 -5.06 3.29
C GLU A 159 -2.58 -3.80 3.94
N VAL A 160 -3.16 -3.94 5.13
CA VAL A 160 -3.75 -2.84 5.88
C VAL A 160 -2.99 -2.68 7.20
N GLU A 161 -2.45 -1.49 7.43
CA GLU A 161 -1.70 -1.16 8.64
C GLU A 161 -2.55 -0.28 9.56
N LEU A 162 -2.74 -0.74 10.78
CA LEU A 162 -3.48 -0.05 11.83
C LEU A 162 -2.54 0.39 12.94
N LYS A 163 -2.77 1.59 13.45
CA LYS A 163 -1.99 2.17 14.56
C LYS A 163 -2.89 2.53 15.73
N ASP A 164 -2.54 1.99 16.88
CA ASP A 164 -3.19 2.24 18.18
C ASP A 164 -2.11 2.66 19.19
N GLY A 165 -1.97 3.96 19.42
CA GLY A 165 -0.86 4.51 20.20
C GLY A 165 0.49 4.18 19.56
N ASN A 166 1.32 3.42 20.29
CA ASN A 166 2.63 2.95 19.81
C ASN A 166 2.57 1.55 19.17
N LYS A 167 1.40 0.90 19.18
CA LYS A 167 1.21 -0.42 18.61
C LYS A 167 0.84 -0.29 17.13
N GLU A 168 1.54 -1.01 16.29
CA GLU A 168 1.31 -1.10 14.86
C GLU A 168 0.92 -2.53 14.51
N THR A 169 -0.19 -2.73 13.78
CA THR A 169 -0.65 -4.05 13.34
C THR A 169 -0.88 -4.05 11.84
N GLU A 170 -0.22 -4.96 11.15
CA GLU A 170 -0.36 -5.24 9.74
C GLU A 170 -1.30 -6.44 9.56
N VAL A 171 -2.29 -6.30 8.68
CA VAL A 171 -3.24 -7.36 8.32
C VAL A 171 -3.17 -7.58 6.81
N LYS A 172 -2.77 -8.79 6.39
CA LYS A 172 -2.80 -9.22 4.99
C LYS A 172 -4.09 -9.95 4.69
N ILE A 173 -4.73 -9.60 3.57
CA ILE A 173 -6.04 -10.07 3.17
C ILE A 173 -5.99 -10.42 1.68
N ASP A 174 -6.39 -11.62 1.31
CA ASP A 174 -6.60 -11.99 -0.09
C ASP A 174 -7.73 -11.11 -0.67
N ALA A 175 -7.39 -10.34 -1.69
CA ALA A 175 -8.27 -9.32 -2.24
C ALA A 175 -9.45 -9.90 -3.06
N LYS A 176 -9.42 -11.19 -3.44
CA LYS A 176 -10.51 -11.88 -4.13
C LYS A 176 -11.39 -12.67 -3.16
N SER A 177 -10.78 -13.50 -2.33
CA SER A 177 -11.51 -14.40 -1.43
C SER A 177 -11.91 -13.77 -0.10
N GLN A 178 -11.42 -12.57 0.22
CA GLN A 178 -11.63 -11.86 1.50
C GLN A 178 -11.00 -12.58 2.71
N LYS A 179 -10.20 -13.60 2.48
CA LYS A 179 -9.57 -14.37 3.55
C LYS A 179 -8.43 -13.58 4.18
N ILE A 180 -8.41 -13.50 5.50
CA ILE A 180 -7.26 -12.96 6.24
C ILE A 180 -6.14 -14.00 6.18
N LEU A 181 -5.04 -13.61 5.53
CA LEU A 181 -3.87 -14.46 5.31
C LEU A 181 -2.91 -14.39 6.50
N ARG A 182 -2.76 -13.18 7.08
CA ARG A 182 -1.81 -12.95 8.17
C ARG A 182 -2.19 -11.73 8.98
N THR A 183 -1.92 -11.77 10.26
CA THR A 183 -1.91 -10.62 11.15
C THR A 183 -0.57 -10.58 11.87
N LYS A 184 0.09 -9.43 11.87
CA LYS A 184 1.38 -9.22 12.54
C LYS A 184 1.31 -7.93 13.33
N THR A 185 1.70 -7.99 14.60
CA THR A 185 1.76 -6.83 15.49
C THR A 185 3.22 -6.57 15.88
N ASP A 186 3.60 -5.30 15.99
CA ASP A 186 4.91 -4.93 16.54
C ASP A 186 5.03 -5.45 17.96
N GLY A 187 6.04 -6.27 18.20
CA GLY A 187 6.23 -6.96 19.49
C GLY A 187 6.21 -8.49 19.39
N ASP A 188 5.57 -9.06 18.36
CA ASP A 188 5.48 -10.52 18.15
C ASP A 188 6.83 -11.22 17.86
N LYS A 189 7.94 -10.46 17.84
CA LYS A 189 9.28 -11.03 17.66
C LYS A 189 9.84 -11.74 18.89
N LYS A 190 9.19 -11.63 20.06
CA LYS A 190 9.69 -12.26 21.30
C LYS A 190 9.21 -13.70 21.51
N ASP A 191 8.11 -14.12 20.89
CA ASP A 191 7.49 -15.41 21.24
C ASP A 191 7.90 -16.59 20.34
N LYS A 192 8.67 -16.34 19.26
CA LYS A 192 9.13 -17.44 18.39
C LYS A 192 10.36 -18.19 18.91
N LYS A 193 11.00 -17.74 19.97
CA LYS A 193 12.19 -18.39 20.53
C LYS A 193 11.88 -19.43 21.59
N ASP A 194 10.67 -19.42 22.15
CA ASP A 194 10.28 -20.34 23.21
C ASP A 194 9.44 -21.54 22.71
N SER A 195 8.85 -21.47 21.51
CA SER A 195 8.07 -22.59 20.96
C SER A 195 8.94 -23.66 20.26
N GLU A 196 10.13 -23.31 19.78
CA GLU A 196 11.05 -24.31 19.19
C GLU A 196 11.81 -25.14 20.24
N LYS A 197 11.75 -24.75 21.52
CA LYS A 197 12.43 -25.49 22.60
C LYS A 197 11.55 -26.52 23.28
N LYS A 198 10.23 -26.51 23.06
CA LYS A 198 9.31 -27.48 23.67
C LYS A 198 9.16 -28.78 22.87
N ASP A 199 9.39 -28.75 21.57
CA ASP A 199 9.23 -29.96 20.72
C ASP A 199 10.46 -30.86 20.66
N GLN A 200 11.59 -30.48 21.30
CA GLN A 200 12.81 -31.31 21.33
C GLN A 200 12.99 -32.13 22.59
N VAL A 201 12.15 -31.98 23.59
CA VAL A 201 12.31 -32.69 24.87
C VAL A 201 11.54 -34.02 24.89
N ASP A 202 10.48 -34.18 24.09
CA ASP A 202 9.63 -35.39 24.11
C ASP A 202 10.11 -36.55 23.25
N TYR A 203 11.17 -36.38 22.43
CA TYR A 203 11.69 -37.48 21.58
C TYR A 203 12.83 -38.29 22.19
N LYS A 204 13.36 -37.94 23.36
CA LYS A 204 14.46 -38.67 24.02
C LYS A 204 14.05 -39.65 25.10
N GLU A 205 12.83 -39.58 25.60
CA GLU A 205 12.39 -40.43 26.72
C GLU A 205 11.77 -41.78 26.29
N ASN A 206 11.44 -41.96 25.02
CA ASN A 206 10.82 -43.18 24.52
C ASN A 206 11.77 -44.21 23.87
N LYS A 207 13.10 -43.99 23.96
CA LYS A 207 14.10 -44.94 23.39
C LYS A 207 14.86 -45.75 24.44
N ALA A 208 14.64 -45.49 25.73
CA ALA A 208 15.36 -46.18 26.81
C ALA A 208 14.60 -47.36 27.48
N SER A 209 13.38 -47.70 27.02
CA SER A 209 12.56 -48.72 27.68
C SER A 209 12.22 -49.95 26.82
N LYS A 210 13.01 -50.24 25.77
CA LYS A 210 12.79 -51.40 24.89
C LYS A 210 13.99 -52.36 24.72
N GLU A 211 15.02 -52.24 25.52
CA GLU A 211 16.14 -53.23 25.50
C GLU A 211 16.31 -53.86 26.89
N ASP A 212 15.34 -54.62 27.38
CA ASP A 212 15.55 -55.61 28.42
C ASP A 212 14.33 -56.51 28.52
N LYS A 213 14.15 -57.40 27.56
CA LYS A 213 13.42 -58.67 27.69
C LYS A 213 13.70 -59.55 26.48
N ASN A 214 14.87 -60.18 26.49
CA ASN A 214 15.08 -61.48 25.88
C ASN A 214 16.42 -62.04 26.43
N ASN A 215 16.29 -62.78 27.52
CA ASN A 215 17.18 -63.92 27.81
C ASN A 215 16.35 -64.94 28.60
#